data_594bd8a5872737f4bafff49134e0b0f7
#
_entry.id   594bd8a5872737f4bafff49134e0b0f7
#
_cell.length_a   1.000
_cell.length_b   1.000
_cell.length_c   1.000
_cell.angle_alpha   90.00
_cell.angle_beta   90.00
_cell.angle_gamma   90.00
#
_symmetry.space_group_name_H-M   'P 1'
#
loop_
_entity.id
_entity.type
_entity.pdbx_description
1 polymer ?
#
loop_
_entity_poly.entity_id
_entity_poly.type
_entity_poly.pdbx_seq_one_letter_code
_entity_poly.pdbx_strand_id
1 'polypeptide(L)'
;MEEVGHVYLFEQDELWIEALKATFSPWQEKVTIVRKYVSDHNSATEQTLDDFFKDKDKEHLFLKMDVEGAERYALAGCKGLFKECKQLDFAICTYHEEDDEAVITTFLKQFGCTYRNQKGYFRHKVRSVVLRGCKGCDVIV
;
A
#
# COMPACT_ATOMS: atom_id res chain seq x y z
N MET A 1 -12.31 9.73 10.22
CA MET A 1 -10.99 9.96 10.87
C MET A 1 -10.99 9.67 12.38
N GLU A 2 -12.14 9.52 13.03
CA GLU A 2 -12.18 9.23 14.49
C GLU A 2 -11.60 7.87 14.83
N GLU A 3 -11.84 6.85 14.01
CA GLU A 3 -11.37 5.47 14.22
C GLU A 3 -9.95 5.19 13.70
N VAL A 4 -9.34 6.14 13.00
CA VAL A 4 -8.00 5.99 12.43
C VAL A 4 -6.96 6.57 13.38
N GLY A 5 -5.96 5.77 13.74
CA GLY A 5 -4.86 6.21 14.61
C GLY A 5 -3.97 7.23 13.92
N HIS A 6 -3.35 6.85 12.81
CA HIS A 6 -2.48 7.72 12.01
C HIS A 6 -2.50 7.33 10.52
N VAL A 7 -2.32 8.29 9.63
CA VAL A 7 -2.25 8.11 8.18
C VAL A 7 -0.89 8.57 7.68
N TYR A 8 -0.22 7.74 6.91
CA TYR A 8 1.01 8.08 6.20
C TYR A 8 0.72 8.11 4.70
N LEU A 9 0.96 9.24 4.06
CA LEU A 9 0.75 9.47 2.64
C LEU A 9 2.10 9.66 1.97
N PHE A 10 2.47 8.77 1.05
CA PHE A 10 3.68 8.90 0.24
C PHE A 10 3.32 9.59 -1.07
N GLU A 11 3.90 10.75 -1.30
CA GLU A 11 3.68 11.56 -2.49
C GLU A 11 4.90 12.43 -2.79
N GLN A 12 5.28 12.56 -4.06
CA GLN A 12 6.41 13.37 -4.50
C GLN A 12 6.00 14.62 -5.28
N ASP A 13 4.85 14.58 -5.95
CA ASP A 13 4.38 15.71 -6.75
C ASP A 13 3.92 16.86 -5.83
N GLU A 14 4.52 18.04 -6.01
CA GLU A 14 4.24 19.22 -5.18
C GLU A 14 2.77 19.67 -5.29
N LEU A 15 2.14 19.53 -6.46
CA LEU A 15 0.73 19.90 -6.62
C LEU A 15 -0.18 18.98 -5.81
N TRP A 16 0.12 17.67 -5.83
CA TRP A 16 -0.63 16.71 -5.01
C TRP A 16 -0.35 16.89 -3.52
N ILE A 17 0.90 17.19 -3.13
CA ILE A 17 1.27 17.48 -1.74
C ILE A 17 0.46 18.68 -1.21
N GLU A 18 0.35 19.76 -1.98
CA GLU A 18 -0.44 20.94 -1.57
C GLU A 18 -1.93 20.61 -1.47
N ALA A 19 -2.47 19.83 -2.41
CA ALA A 19 -3.85 19.35 -2.35
C ALA A 19 -4.11 18.46 -1.12
N LEU A 20 -3.19 17.55 -0.80
CA LEU A 20 -3.27 16.69 0.38
C LEU A 20 -3.21 17.50 1.68
N LYS A 21 -2.32 18.47 1.78
CA LYS A 21 -2.26 19.38 2.95
C LYS A 21 -3.59 20.14 3.14
N ALA A 22 -4.15 20.68 2.08
CA ALA A 22 -5.44 21.37 2.13
C ALA A 22 -6.56 20.41 2.55
N THR A 23 -6.61 19.22 1.96
CA THR A 23 -7.64 18.20 2.24
C THR A 23 -7.59 17.74 3.69
N PHE A 24 -6.41 17.48 4.22
CA PHE A 24 -6.22 16.91 5.56
C PHE A 24 -5.93 17.97 6.63
N SER A 25 -6.05 19.27 6.32
CA SER A 25 -5.81 20.34 7.29
C SER A 25 -6.61 20.21 8.61
N PRO A 26 -7.87 19.70 8.63
CA PRO A 26 -8.60 19.48 9.88
C PRO A 26 -8.05 18.35 10.75
N TRP A 27 -7.16 17.50 10.20
CA TRP A 27 -6.58 16.31 10.88
C TRP A 27 -5.06 16.26 10.75
N GLN A 28 -4.40 17.40 10.68
CA GLN A 28 -2.96 17.51 10.46
C GLN A 28 -2.12 16.77 11.50
N GLU A 29 -2.61 16.62 12.73
CA GLU A 29 -1.95 15.88 13.80
C GLU A 29 -2.00 14.35 13.60
N LYS A 30 -2.94 13.87 12.77
CA LYS A 30 -3.11 12.45 12.43
C LYS A 30 -2.58 12.06 11.05
N VAL A 31 -2.03 13.01 10.29
CA VAL A 31 -1.59 12.77 8.91
C VAL A 31 -0.15 13.22 8.72
N THR A 32 0.67 12.31 8.23
CA THR A 32 2.05 12.62 7.82
C THR A 32 2.19 12.44 6.33
N ILE A 33 2.61 13.49 5.62
CA ILE A 33 2.95 13.41 4.20
C ILE A 33 4.45 13.17 4.08
N VAL A 34 4.81 12.03 3.48
CA VAL A 34 6.19 11.60 3.24
C VAL A 34 6.53 11.92 1.79
N ARG A 35 7.48 12.83 1.58
CA ARG A 35 7.92 13.29 0.26
C ARG A 35 8.92 12.31 -0.36
N LYS A 36 8.50 11.07 -0.56
CA LYS A 36 9.32 10.01 -1.14
C LYS A 36 8.46 9.04 -1.94
N TYR A 37 9.05 8.46 -2.97
CA TYR A 37 8.48 7.28 -3.61
C TYR A 37 8.66 6.05 -2.71
N VAL A 38 7.67 5.17 -2.70
CA VAL A 38 7.82 3.84 -2.09
C VAL A 38 8.55 2.94 -3.08
N SER A 39 9.63 2.28 -2.61
CA SER A 39 10.54 1.51 -3.47
C SER A 39 11.12 0.30 -2.74
N ASP A 40 11.95 -0.47 -3.42
CA ASP A 40 12.68 -1.63 -2.86
C ASP A 40 14.01 -1.24 -2.20
N HIS A 41 14.39 0.03 -2.23
CA HIS A 41 15.60 0.57 -1.62
C HIS A 41 15.37 1.97 -1.04
N ASN A 42 16.33 2.43 -0.23
CA ASN A 42 16.32 3.77 0.35
C ASN A 42 17.30 4.69 -0.37
N SER A 43 16.85 5.90 -0.68
CA SER A 43 17.67 6.97 -1.27
C SER A 43 17.21 8.34 -0.77
N ALA A 44 17.69 9.41 -1.37
CA ALA A 44 17.21 10.76 -1.08
C ALA A 44 15.71 10.91 -1.41
N THR A 45 15.23 10.24 -2.46
CA THR A 45 13.86 10.35 -2.99
C THR A 45 13.03 9.09 -2.83
N GLU A 46 13.59 8.00 -2.34
CA GLU A 46 12.93 6.70 -2.23
C GLU A 46 13.01 6.14 -0.81
N GLN A 47 12.02 5.34 -0.44
CA GLN A 47 11.88 4.79 0.90
C GLN A 47 11.27 3.39 0.83
N THR A 48 11.89 2.42 1.49
CA THR A 48 11.26 1.13 1.74
C THR A 48 10.25 1.28 2.89
N LEU A 49 9.12 0.57 2.80
CA LEU A 49 8.16 0.53 3.91
C LEU A 49 8.74 -0.22 5.12
N ASP A 50 9.61 -1.20 4.90
CA ASP A 50 10.29 -1.91 5.98
C ASP A 50 11.09 -0.97 6.88
N ASP A 51 11.90 -0.09 6.28
CA ASP A 51 12.68 0.89 7.05
C ASP A 51 11.79 1.97 7.66
N PHE A 52 10.77 2.43 6.92
CA PHE A 52 9.85 3.46 7.41
C PHE A 52 9.06 3.00 8.64
N PHE A 53 8.64 1.72 8.69
CA PHE A 53 7.86 1.15 9.78
C PHE A 53 8.69 0.42 10.83
N LYS A 54 10.02 0.40 10.75
CA LYS A 54 10.88 -0.37 11.67
C LYS A 54 10.61 -0.09 13.15
N ASP A 55 10.39 1.19 13.50
CA ASP A 55 10.19 1.68 14.86
C ASP A 55 8.73 2.10 15.13
N LYS A 56 7.78 1.73 14.25
CA LYS A 56 6.36 2.06 14.40
C LYS A 56 5.54 0.85 14.82
N ASP A 57 4.38 1.14 15.36
CA ASP A 57 3.39 0.11 15.69
C ASP A 57 2.93 -0.64 14.43
N LYS A 58 2.90 -1.97 14.52
CA LYS A 58 2.52 -2.91 13.46
C LYS A 58 1.43 -3.88 13.91
N GLU A 59 0.63 -3.50 14.92
CA GLU A 59 -0.47 -4.33 15.40
C GLU A 59 -1.55 -4.48 14.33
N HIS A 60 -2.04 -3.34 13.80
CA HIS A 60 -3.05 -3.32 12.74
C HIS A 60 -2.76 -2.19 11.76
N LEU A 61 -2.50 -2.55 10.51
CA LEU A 61 -2.27 -1.62 9.42
C LEU A 61 -3.23 -1.84 8.27
N PHE A 62 -3.59 -0.76 7.58
CA PHE A 62 -4.23 -0.81 6.27
C PHE A 62 -3.28 -0.21 5.22
N LEU A 63 -2.95 -0.97 4.19
CA LEU A 63 -2.09 -0.56 3.09
C LEU A 63 -2.90 -0.37 1.81
N LYS A 64 -3.05 0.87 1.33
CA LYS A 64 -3.49 1.17 -0.03
C LYS A 64 -2.27 1.41 -0.91
N MET A 65 -2.19 0.71 -2.04
CA MET A 65 -1.09 0.84 -2.99
C MET A 65 -1.65 1.07 -4.39
N ASP A 66 -1.29 2.21 -4.96
CA ASP A 66 -1.65 2.67 -6.30
C ASP A 66 -0.54 3.63 -6.74
N VAL A 67 0.57 3.06 -7.21
CA VAL A 67 1.86 3.75 -7.37
C VAL A 67 2.34 3.70 -8.83
N GLU A 68 1.39 3.78 -9.76
CA GLU A 68 1.62 3.99 -11.19
C GLU A 68 2.61 3.00 -11.83
N GLY A 69 2.52 1.70 -11.46
CA GLY A 69 3.34 0.61 -12.00
C GLY A 69 4.58 0.27 -11.16
N ALA A 70 4.80 0.95 -10.04
CA ALA A 70 5.88 0.64 -9.11
C ALA A 70 5.47 -0.36 -8.01
N GLU A 71 4.28 -0.96 -8.06
CA GLU A 71 3.72 -1.83 -7.03
C GLU A 71 4.67 -2.99 -6.67
N ARG A 72 5.29 -3.61 -7.67
CA ARG A 72 6.23 -4.72 -7.47
C ARG A 72 7.49 -4.31 -6.70
N TYR A 73 8.01 -3.11 -6.93
CA TYR A 73 9.15 -2.57 -6.19
C TYR A 73 8.75 -2.18 -4.78
N ALA A 74 7.61 -1.51 -4.63
CA ALA A 74 7.04 -1.17 -3.33
C ALA A 74 6.82 -2.42 -2.47
N LEU A 75 6.28 -3.50 -3.04
CA LEU A 75 6.11 -4.79 -2.36
C LEU A 75 7.45 -5.45 -2.01
N ALA A 76 8.45 -5.33 -2.88
CA ALA A 76 9.79 -5.83 -2.57
C ALA A 76 10.41 -5.13 -1.35
N GLY A 77 10.09 -3.83 -1.15
CA GLY A 77 10.53 -3.02 0.00
C GLY A 77 9.63 -3.09 1.24
N CYS A 78 8.63 -3.98 1.27
CA CYS A 78 7.74 -4.15 2.43
C CYS A 78 7.59 -5.61 2.90
N LYS A 79 8.54 -6.47 2.56
CA LYS A 79 8.52 -7.89 2.96
C LYS A 79 8.56 -8.09 4.48
N GLY A 80 9.35 -7.28 5.17
CA GLY A 80 9.43 -7.26 6.63
C GLY A 80 8.10 -6.83 7.24
N LEU A 81 7.48 -5.78 6.70
CA LEU A 81 6.17 -5.32 7.14
C LEU A 81 5.11 -6.43 7.01
N PHE A 82 5.03 -7.12 5.86
CA PHE A 82 4.13 -8.25 5.66
C PHE A 82 4.43 -9.42 6.62
N LYS A 83 5.69 -9.63 6.99
CA LYS A 83 6.08 -10.69 7.93
C LYS A 83 5.72 -10.35 9.37
N GLU A 84 6.00 -9.13 9.81
CA GLU A 84 5.96 -8.71 11.22
C GLU A 84 4.60 -8.16 11.67
N CYS A 85 3.85 -7.50 10.77
CA CYS A 85 2.55 -6.95 11.09
C CYS A 85 1.58 -8.05 11.54
N LYS A 86 0.91 -7.87 12.67
CA LYS A 86 -0.03 -8.88 13.19
C LYS A 86 -1.26 -8.97 12.31
N GLN A 87 -1.90 -7.84 12.03
CA GLN A 87 -3.01 -7.76 11.09
C GLN A 87 -2.70 -6.69 10.04
N LEU A 88 -2.67 -7.09 8.78
CA LEU A 88 -2.42 -6.20 7.65
C LEU A 88 -3.56 -6.34 6.64
N ASP A 89 -4.44 -5.37 6.61
CA ASP A 89 -5.43 -5.23 5.55
C ASP A 89 -4.82 -4.49 4.36
N PHE A 90 -5.20 -4.85 3.13
CA PHE A 90 -4.63 -4.20 1.96
C PHE A 90 -5.61 -4.03 0.80
N ALA A 91 -5.32 -3.01 -0.02
CA ALA A 91 -5.91 -2.79 -1.33
C ALA A 91 -4.79 -2.39 -2.31
N ILE A 92 -4.41 -3.28 -3.21
CA ILE A 92 -3.28 -3.12 -4.14
C ILE A 92 -3.80 -3.10 -5.57
N CYS A 93 -3.50 -2.05 -6.31
CA CYS A 93 -3.85 -1.93 -7.72
C CYS A 93 -3.04 -2.89 -8.59
N THR A 94 -3.65 -3.42 -9.67
CA THR A 94 -3.09 -4.47 -10.52
C THR A 94 -3.32 -4.18 -12.00
N TYR A 95 -3.45 -2.91 -12.37
CA TYR A 95 -3.84 -2.54 -13.72
C TYR A 95 -2.76 -1.78 -14.50
N HIS A 96 -1.63 -1.51 -13.91
CA HIS A 96 -0.57 -0.76 -14.56
C HIS A 96 0.19 -1.64 -15.55
N GLU A 97 0.66 -2.82 -15.15
CA GLU A 97 1.35 -3.78 -16.00
C GLU A 97 0.48 -5.00 -16.33
N GLU A 98 0.79 -5.71 -17.40
CA GLU A 98 -0.03 -6.84 -17.85
C GLU A 98 0.05 -8.05 -16.89
N ASP A 99 1.17 -8.24 -16.24
CA ASP A 99 1.44 -9.36 -15.33
C ASP A 99 1.31 -9.00 -13.83
N ASP A 100 0.86 -7.78 -13.50
CA ASP A 100 0.73 -7.31 -12.10
C ASP A 100 -0.08 -8.28 -11.23
N GLU A 101 -1.22 -8.77 -11.74
CA GLU A 101 -2.04 -9.73 -11.00
C GLU A 101 -1.23 -10.96 -10.61
N ALA A 102 -0.47 -11.54 -11.54
CA ALA A 102 0.31 -12.75 -11.30
C ALA A 102 1.47 -12.50 -10.33
N VAL A 103 2.19 -11.40 -10.51
CA VAL A 103 3.33 -11.01 -9.67
C VAL A 103 2.87 -10.72 -8.24
N ILE A 104 1.83 -9.90 -8.09
CA ILE A 104 1.33 -9.48 -6.77
C ILE A 104 0.68 -10.65 -6.03
N THR A 105 -0.10 -11.49 -6.70
CA THR A 105 -0.68 -12.69 -6.06
C THR A 105 0.39 -13.69 -5.63
N THR A 106 1.47 -13.82 -6.38
CA THR A 106 2.61 -14.66 -6.00
C THR A 106 3.27 -14.12 -4.73
N PHE A 107 3.47 -12.81 -4.64
CA PHE A 107 3.97 -12.16 -3.42
C PHE A 107 3.04 -12.41 -2.23
N LEU A 108 1.75 -12.13 -2.36
CA LEU A 108 0.77 -12.27 -1.27
C LEU A 108 0.69 -13.71 -0.73
N LYS A 109 0.78 -14.70 -1.60
CA LYS A 109 0.79 -16.13 -1.20
C LYS A 109 1.99 -16.49 -0.33
N GLN A 110 3.17 -15.89 -0.54
CA GLN A 110 4.36 -16.15 0.27
C GLN A 110 4.15 -15.77 1.75
N PHE A 111 3.26 -14.82 2.03
CA PHE A 111 2.96 -14.34 3.38
C PHE A 111 1.64 -14.90 3.94
N GLY A 112 1.03 -15.88 3.27
CA GLY A 112 -0.22 -16.50 3.73
C GLY A 112 -1.42 -15.54 3.74
N CYS A 113 -1.42 -14.55 2.84
CA CYS A 113 -2.53 -13.61 2.73
C CYS A 113 -3.76 -14.24 2.10
N THR A 114 -4.94 -13.88 2.58
CA THR A 114 -6.21 -14.13 1.92
C THR A 114 -6.60 -12.89 1.11
N TYR A 115 -7.13 -13.06 -0.08
CA TYR A 115 -7.50 -11.93 -0.93
C TYR A 115 -8.64 -12.28 -1.90
N ARG A 116 -9.32 -11.22 -2.34
CA ARG A 116 -10.30 -11.25 -3.43
C ARG A 116 -9.79 -10.38 -4.58
N ASN A 117 -9.98 -10.87 -5.80
CA ASN A 117 -9.67 -10.13 -7.01
C ASN A 117 -10.91 -9.35 -7.46
N GLN A 118 -10.84 -8.05 -7.45
CA GLN A 118 -11.86 -7.18 -8.02
C GLN A 118 -11.51 -6.91 -9.48
N LYS A 119 -12.36 -7.42 -10.39
CA LYS A 119 -12.25 -7.16 -11.82
C LYS A 119 -12.96 -5.86 -12.19
N GLY A 120 -12.40 -5.16 -13.17
CA GLY A 120 -12.98 -3.95 -13.73
C GLY A 120 -12.65 -3.82 -15.21
N TYR A 121 -13.30 -2.87 -15.88
CA TYR A 121 -13.05 -2.57 -17.29
C TYR A 121 -11.98 -1.48 -17.38
N PHE A 122 -10.81 -1.84 -17.91
CA PHE A 122 -9.67 -0.95 -18.04
C PHE A 122 -8.96 -1.17 -19.38
N ARG A 123 -8.64 -0.08 -20.10
CA ARG A 123 -7.99 -0.13 -21.42
C ARG A 123 -8.66 -1.13 -22.37
N HIS A 124 -10.00 -1.07 -22.49
CA HIS A 124 -10.82 -1.90 -23.38
C HIS A 124 -10.83 -3.42 -23.04
N LYS A 125 -10.41 -3.80 -21.85
CA LYS A 125 -10.44 -5.22 -21.38
C LYS A 125 -11.03 -5.30 -19.98
N VAL A 126 -11.70 -6.42 -19.69
CA VAL A 126 -12.01 -6.82 -18.32
C VAL A 126 -10.78 -7.48 -17.73
N ARG A 127 -10.22 -6.92 -16.67
CA ARG A 127 -9.01 -7.43 -16.01
C ARG A 127 -9.09 -7.21 -14.49
N SER A 128 -8.14 -7.80 -13.77
CA SER A 128 -7.90 -7.44 -12.38
C SER A 128 -7.59 -5.95 -12.27
N VAL A 129 -8.22 -5.26 -11.34
CA VAL A 129 -7.95 -3.84 -11.08
C VAL A 129 -7.47 -3.61 -9.65
N VAL A 130 -7.98 -4.39 -8.69
CA VAL A 130 -7.55 -4.30 -7.29
C VAL A 130 -7.58 -5.68 -6.64
N LEU A 131 -6.53 -6.03 -5.94
CA LEU A 131 -6.52 -7.12 -4.97
C LEU A 131 -6.78 -6.54 -3.58
N ARG A 132 -7.85 -7.00 -2.94
CA ARG A 132 -8.20 -6.64 -1.57
C ARG A 132 -8.12 -7.86 -0.69
N GLY A 133 -7.52 -7.72 0.47
CA GLY A 133 -7.39 -8.86 1.37
C GLY A 133 -6.71 -8.51 2.66
N CYS A 134 -6.29 -9.53 3.35
CA CYS A 134 -5.61 -9.38 4.61
C CYS A 134 -4.61 -10.51 4.89
N LYS A 135 -3.72 -10.22 5.82
CA LYS A 135 -2.84 -11.18 6.48
C LYS A 135 -3.15 -11.13 7.98
N GLY A 136 -3.24 -12.29 8.63
CA GLY A 136 -3.50 -12.38 10.07
C GLY A 136 -4.95 -12.09 10.48
N CYS A 137 -5.88 -12.06 9.53
CA CYS A 137 -7.29 -11.95 9.84
C CYS A 137 -7.88 -13.32 10.15
N ASP A 138 -8.73 -13.40 11.16
CA ASP A 138 -9.64 -14.52 11.28
C ASP A 138 -10.54 -14.53 10.06
N VAL A 139 -10.50 -15.62 9.29
CA VAL A 139 -11.29 -15.75 8.07
C VAL A 139 -12.77 -15.70 8.45
N ILE A 140 -13.39 -14.54 8.31
CA ILE A 140 -14.85 -14.49 8.27
C ILE A 140 -15.23 -15.01 6.87
N VAL A 141 -15.61 -16.26 6.82
CA VAL A 141 -16.12 -16.96 5.64
C VAL A 141 -17.42 -16.30 5.16
#